data_677abdfecb04b26e8d1a53bd438f17a6
#
_entry.id   677abdfecb04b26e8d1a53bd438f17a6
#
_cell.length_a   1.000
_cell.length_b   1.000
_cell.length_c   1.000
_cell.angle_alpha   90.00
_cell.angle_beta   90.00
_cell.angle_gamma   90.00
#
_symmetry.space_group_name_H-M   'P 1'
#
loop_
_entity.id
_entity.type
_entity.pdbx_description
1 polymer ?
#
loop_
_entity_poly.entity_id
_entity_poly.type
_entity_poly.pdbx_seq_one_letter_code
_entity_poly.pdbx_strand_id
1 'polypeptide(L)'
;MTHAETLSEVARLCEHLGIDPESTLIVRMGPFVAVNLIVGADDLARAAHIFEVRIVETTPNGRQMLGIEHKLSWGDLRACHFPDLAPQPERSA
;
A
#
# COMPACT_ATOMS: atom_id res chain seq x y z
N MET A 1 -13.92 9.28 -12.38
CA MET A 1 -14.21 8.91 -10.98
C MET A 1 -14.05 10.13 -10.10
N THR A 2 -15.04 10.44 -9.28
CA THR A 2 -14.97 11.58 -8.36
C THR A 2 -14.07 11.25 -7.18
N HIS A 3 -13.71 12.27 -6.41
CA HIS A 3 -12.91 12.06 -5.21
C HIS A 3 -13.62 11.15 -4.21
N ALA A 4 -14.94 11.35 -4.04
CA ALA A 4 -15.73 10.51 -3.14
C ALA A 4 -15.75 9.06 -3.60
N GLU A 5 -15.88 8.83 -4.90
CA GLU A 5 -15.83 7.48 -5.45
C GLU A 5 -14.48 6.83 -5.23
N THR A 6 -13.41 7.60 -5.40
CA THR A 6 -12.05 7.11 -5.15
C THR A 6 -11.89 6.67 -3.71
N LEU A 7 -12.34 7.50 -2.76
CA LEU A 7 -12.27 7.16 -1.34
C LEU A 7 -13.05 5.89 -1.01
N SER A 8 -14.23 5.74 -1.59
CA SER A 8 -15.05 4.55 -1.38
C SER A 8 -14.36 3.29 -1.90
N GLU A 9 -13.75 3.38 -3.09
CA GLU A 9 -13.05 2.24 -3.66
C GLU A 9 -11.80 1.89 -2.88
N VAL A 10 -11.07 2.88 -2.38
CA VAL A 10 -9.90 2.65 -1.55
C VAL A 10 -10.31 1.99 -0.23
N ALA A 11 -11.39 2.46 0.39
CA ALA A 11 -11.87 1.88 1.64
C ALA A 11 -12.25 0.40 1.43
N ARG A 12 -12.92 0.11 0.34
CA ARG A 12 -13.31 -1.26 0.00
C ARG A 12 -12.09 -2.15 -0.24
N LEU A 13 -11.11 -1.59 -0.93
CA LEU A 13 -9.86 -2.30 -1.21
C LEU A 13 -9.11 -2.61 0.09
N CYS A 14 -9.00 -1.64 0.98
CA CYS A 14 -8.34 -1.84 2.27
C CYS A 14 -9.07 -2.91 3.10
N GLU A 15 -10.40 -2.91 3.08
CA GLU A 15 -11.17 -3.91 3.78
C GLU A 15 -10.88 -5.31 3.22
N HIS A 16 -10.83 -5.41 1.90
CA HIS A 16 -10.53 -6.68 1.23
C HIS A 16 -9.13 -7.19 1.61
N LEU A 17 -8.17 -6.29 1.74
CA LEU A 17 -6.80 -6.64 2.07
C LEU A 17 -6.56 -6.78 3.57
N GLY A 18 -7.51 -6.36 4.39
CA GLY A 18 -7.34 -6.35 5.84
C GLY A 18 -6.35 -5.30 6.31
N ILE A 19 -6.27 -4.17 5.62
CA ILE A 19 -5.32 -3.10 5.91
C ILE A 19 -6.09 -1.87 6.37
N ASP A 20 -5.52 -1.15 7.35
CA ASP A 20 -6.11 0.08 7.85
C ASP A 20 -6.07 1.17 6.78
N PRO A 21 -7.22 1.74 6.39
CA PRO A 21 -7.24 2.80 5.38
C PRO A 21 -6.44 4.03 5.77
N GLU A 22 -6.15 4.25 7.05
CA GLU A 22 -5.35 5.39 7.46
C GLU A 22 -3.89 5.28 7.03
N SER A 23 -3.47 4.11 6.61
CA SER A 23 -2.11 3.90 6.09
C SER A 23 -2.00 4.25 4.60
N THR A 24 -3.02 4.88 4.04
CA THR A 24 -3.14 5.10 2.61
C THR A 24 -2.80 6.52 2.22
N LEU A 25 -2.00 6.67 1.17
CA LEU A 25 -1.76 7.94 0.51
C LEU A 25 -2.32 7.86 -0.91
N ILE A 26 -3.23 8.76 -1.24
CA ILE A 26 -3.83 8.83 -2.56
C ILE A 26 -3.26 10.03 -3.30
N VAL A 27 -2.71 9.79 -4.49
CA VAL A 27 -2.18 10.86 -5.34
C VAL A 27 -2.99 10.90 -6.62
N ARG A 28 -3.51 12.08 -6.96
CA ARG A 28 -4.24 12.28 -8.20
C ARG A 28 -3.45 13.20 -9.12
N MET A 29 -3.29 12.77 -10.36
CA MET A 29 -2.66 13.58 -11.40
C MET A 29 -3.56 13.53 -12.63
N GLY A 30 -4.45 14.52 -12.75
CA GLY A 30 -5.45 14.52 -13.81
C GLY A 30 -6.38 13.33 -13.66
N PRO A 31 -6.57 12.53 -14.72
CA PRO A 31 -7.42 11.34 -14.63
C PRO A 31 -6.75 10.16 -13.93
N PHE A 32 -5.48 10.29 -13.62
CA PHE A 32 -4.69 9.19 -13.08
C PHE A 32 -4.69 9.21 -11.56
N VAL A 33 -4.89 8.05 -10.94
CA VAL A 33 -4.90 7.91 -9.49
C VAL A 33 -3.88 6.85 -9.08
N ALA A 34 -3.05 7.19 -8.12
CA ALA A 34 -2.11 6.25 -7.52
C ALA A 34 -2.43 6.09 -6.05
N VAL A 35 -2.59 4.87 -5.61
CA VAL A 35 -2.87 4.53 -4.21
C VAL A 35 -1.61 3.90 -3.64
N ASN A 36 -1.10 4.49 -2.57
CA ASN A 36 0.10 3.98 -1.90
C ASN A 36 -0.26 3.58 -0.48
N LEU A 37 0.12 2.36 -0.12
CA LEU A 37 -0.10 1.81 1.21
C LEU A 37 1.24 1.54 1.85
N ILE A 38 1.42 1.97 3.11
CA ILE A 38 2.61 1.62 3.88
C ILE A 38 2.12 0.64 4.94
N VAL A 39 2.63 -0.59 4.88
CA VAL A 39 2.05 -1.70 5.61
C VAL A 39 3.12 -2.50 6.34
N GLY A 40 2.70 -3.38 7.24
CA GLY A 40 3.59 -4.33 7.88
C GLY A 40 3.92 -5.49 6.96
N ALA A 41 4.90 -6.30 7.36
CA ALA A 41 5.37 -7.41 6.55
C ALA A 41 4.26 -8.42 6.26
N ASP A 42 3.44 -8.74 7.25
CA ASP A 42 2.36 -9.72 7.07
C ASP A 42 1.30 -9.19 6.12
N ASP A 43 0.97 -7.91 6.22
CA ASP A 43 -0.01 -7.29 5.35
C ASP A 43 0.49 -7.25 3.91
N LEU A 44 1.77 -6.98 3.72
CA LEU A 44 2.36 -6.98 2.39
C LEU A 44 2.31 -8.38 1.78
N ALA A 45 2.66 -9.39 2.55
CA ALA A 45 2.64 -10.78 2.06
C ALA A 45 1.21 -11.19 1.68
N ARG A 46 0.24 -10.80 2.48
CA ARG A 46 -1.17 -11.10 2.21
C ARG A 46 -1.65 -10.41 0.92
N ALA A 47 -1.30 -9.14 0.76
CA ALA A 47 -1.67 -8.40 -0.44
C ALA A 47 -1.01 -9.00 -1.69
N ALA A 48 0.26 -9.37 -1.60
CA ALA A 48 0.95 -10.02 -2.71
C ALA A 48 0.26 -11.32 -3.11
N HIS A 49 -0.18 -12.09 -2.12
CA HIS A 49 -0.89 -13.34 -2.37
C HIS A 49 -2.25 -13.10 -3.04
N ILE A 50 -3.01 -12.14 -2.51
CA ILE A 50 -4.34 -11.83 -3.03
C ILE A 50 -4.27 -11.37 -4.49
N PHE A 51 -3.31 -10.51 -4.81
CA PHE A 51 -3.16 -9.98 -6.16
C PHE A 51 -2.30 -10.87 -7.07
N GLU A 52 -1.71 -11.91 -6.51
CA GLU A 52 -0.84 -12.83 -7.25
C GLU A 52 0.31 -12.08 -7.93
N VAL A 53 0.94 -11.19 -7.17
CA VAL A 53 2.07 -10.41 -7.67
C VAL A 53 3.30 -10.72 -6.81
N ARG A 54 4.47 -10.44 -7.40
CA ARG A 54 5.75 -10.68 -6.73
C ARG A 54 6.13 -9.50 -5.86
N ILE A 55 6.67 -9.79 -4.67
CA ILE A 55 7.27 -8.76 -3.84
C ILE A 55 8.66 -8.46 -4.39
N VAL A 56 8.94 -7.17 -4.61
CA VAL A 56 10.21 -6.70 -5.14
C VAL A 56 10.93 -5.91 -4.06
N GLU A 57 12.21 -6.21 -3.88
CA GLU A 57 13.04 -5.48 -2.93
C GLU A 57 13.82 -4.40 -3.66
N THR A 58 13.83 -3.19 -3.09
CA THR A 58 14.65 -2.08 -3.57
C THR A 58 15.29 -1.39 -2.38
N THR A 59 16.27 -0.52 -2.64
CA THR A 59 16.97 0.19 -1.57
C THR A 59 17.05 1.69 -1.87
N PRO A 60 15.89 2.37 -1.94
CA PRO A 60 15.92 3.82 -2.20
C PRO A 60 16.63 4.53 -1.05
N ASN A 61 17.58 5.39 -1.40
CA ASN A 61 18.36 6.17 -0.43
C ASN A 61 19.06 5.27 0.61
N GLY A 62 19.45 4.06 0.20
CA GLY A 62 20.13 3.13 1.10
C GLY A 62 19.23 2.43 2.11
N ARG A 63 17.94 2.65 2.05
CA ARG A 63 16.98 2.03 2.97
C ARG A 63 16.22 0.91 2.27
N GLN A 64 16.16 -0.25 2.91
CA GLN A 64 15.46 -1.39 2.34
C GLN A 64 13.96 -1.13 2.25
N MET A 65 13.39 -1.43 1.10
CA MET A 65 11.95 -1.34 0.88
C MET A 65 11.50 -2.59 0.14
N LEU A 66 10.47 -3.23 0.67
CA LEU A 66 9.80 -4.34 0.00
C LEU A 66 8.47 -3.81 -0.53
N GLY A 67 8.13 -4.14 -1.76
CA GLY A 67 6.93 -3.57 -2.33
C GLY A 67 6.26 -4.44 -3.37
N ILE A 68 4.99 -4.15 -3.62
CA ILE A 68 4.24 -4.74 -4.71
C ILE A 68 3.58 -3.63 -5.50
N GLU A 69 3.30 -3.93 -6.76
CA GLU A 69 2.53 -3.03 -7.63
C GLU A 69 1.42 -3.85 -8.27
N HIS A 70 0.25 -3.23 -8.36
CA HIS A 70 -0.90 -3.88 -8.99
C HIS A 70 -1.72 -2.83 -9.71
N LYS A 71 -2.10 -3.13 -10.95
CA LYS A 71 -2.92 -2.20 -11.72
C LYS A 71 -4.38 -2.40 -11.40
N LEU A 72 -5.04 -1.28 -11.12
CA LEU A 72 -6.49 -1.25 -10.92
C LEU A 72 -7.15 -0.74 -12.18
N SER A 73 -8.45 -0.98 -12.31
CA SER A 73 -9.19 -0.48 -13.46
C SER A 73 -9.20 1.05 -13.53
N TRP A 74 -9.00 1.70 -12.39
CA TRP A 74 -9.09 3.15 -12.26
C TRP A 74 -7.78 3.80 -11.79
N GLY A 75 -6.70 3.04 -11.68
CA GLY A 75 -5.43 3.59 -11.24
C GLY A 75 -4.42 2.52 -10.92
N ASP A 76 -3.39 2.88 -10.18
CA ASP A 76 -2.34 1.97 -9.75
C ASP A 76 -2.36 1.85 -8.23
N LEU A 77 -2.10 0.64 -7.75
CA LEU A 77 -1.89 0.36 -6.34
C LEU A 77 -0.44 0.02 -6.09
N ARG A 78 0.10 0.58 -5.04
CA ARG A 78 1.45 0.26 -4.60
C ARG A 78 1.42 0.06 -3.09
N ALA A 79 1.93 -1.08 -2.61
CA ALA A 79 2.04 -1.34 -1.18
C ALA A 79 3.50 -1.54 -0.84
N CYS A 80 3.95 -0.92 0.24
CA CYS A 80 5.36 -0.92 0.63
C CYS A 80 5.51 -1.27 2.10
N HIS A 81 6.60 -1.95 2.41
CA HIS A 81 7.02 -2.23 3.77
C HIS A 81 8.48 -1.81 3.92
N PHE A 82 8.77 -1.09 4.98
CA PHE A 82 10.13 -0.65 5.29
C PHE A 82 10.58 -1.37 6.57
N PRO A 83 11.35 -2.45 6.45
CA PRO A 83 11.77 -3.20 7.64
C PRO A 83 12.53 -2.35 8.66
N ASP A 84 13.33 -1.41 8.16
CA ASP A 84 14.13 -0.54 9.04
C ASP A 84 13.27 0.50 9.76
N LEU A 85 12.04 0.72 9.31
CA LEU A 85 11.13 1.67 9.90
C LEU A 85 9.97 0.99 10.62
N ALA A 86 10.03 -0.32 10.79
CA ALA A 86 8.97 -1.05 11.44
C ALA A 86 8.73 -0.46 12.83
N PRO A 87 7.47 -0.32 13.25
CA PRO A 87 7.18 0.21 14.57
C PRO A 87 7.80 -0.66 15.65
N GLN A 88 8.27 0.00 16.69
CA GLN A 88 8.81 -0.70 17.85
C GLN A 88 7.71 -0.80 18.88
N PRO A 89 7.18 -1.98 19.14
CA PRO A 89 6.03 -2.12 20.04
C PRO A 89 6.35 -1.59 21.44
N GLU A 90 7.56 -1.76 21.86
CA GLU A 90 7.98 -1.32 23.19
C GLU A 90 8.23 0.17 23.26
N ARG A 91 8.14 0.83 22.14
CA ARG A 91 8.37 2.27 22.12
C ARG A 91 7.35 3.04 22.92
N SER A 92 6.23 2.42 23.13
CA SER A 92 5.22 3.00 23.97
C SER A 92 5.64 3.08 25.42
N ALA A 93 6.61 2.32 25.75
CA ALA A 93 7.11 2.32 27.11
C ALA A 93 7.86 3.60 27.43
#